data_64e96da36a88ba2173eb1afa4e6dd6db
#
_entry.id   64e96da36a88ba2173eb1afa4e6dd6db
#
_cell.length_a   1.000
_cell.length_b   1.000
_cell.length_c   1.000
_cell.angle_alpha   90.00
_cell.angle_beta   90.00
_cell.angle_gamma   90.00
#
_symmetry.space_group_name_H-M   'P 1'
#
loop_
_entity.id
_entity.type
_entity.pdbx_description
1 polymer ?
#
loop_
_entity_poly.entity_id
_entity_poly.type
_entity_poly.pdbx_seq_one_letter_code
_entity_poly.pdbx_strand_id
1 'polypeptide(L)'
;GCPTWNVGELQSDWENFFDELDTIDFTGKKVAYFGEGDQVGYPDTFQDAMGMLEEKIVERGGETVGYWSTDGYEFTDSKALRDGKFVGLALDEDNQSDLTDERIKTWVNQLKQEFGI
;
A
#
# COMPACT_ATOMS: atom_id res chain seq x y z
N GLY A 1 -0.76 7.23 1.80
CA GLY A 1 -0.03 6.85 0.59
C GLY A 1 1.46 6.95 0.74
N CYS A 2 2.20 6.00 0.21
CA CYS A 2 3.66 6.07 0.23
C CYS A 2 4.30 5.35 -0.97
N PRO A 3 5.37 5.91 -1.55
CA PRO A 3 6.14 5.21 -2.55
C PRO A 3 7.15 4.27 -1.89
N THR A 4 7.52 3.21 -2.60
CA THR A 4 8.65 2.35 -2.21
C THR A 4 9.88 2.85 -2.96
N TRP A 5 10.91 3.24 -2.22
CA TRP A 5 12.16 3.75 -2.77
C TRP A 5 13.26 2.69 -2.72
N ASN A 6 14.20 2.77 -3.62
CA ASN A 6 15.37 1.89 -3.67
C ASN A 6 14.95 0.41 -3.60
N VAL A 7 15.59 -0.38 -2.77
CA VAL A 7 15.29 -1.81 -2.60
C VAL A 7 14.38 -1.98 -1.38
N GLY A 8 13.09 -1.68 -1.55
CA GLY A 8 12.09 -1.88 -0.50
C GLY A 8 12.15 -0.89 0.65
N GLU A 9 12.61 0.33 0.39
CA GLU A 9 12.79 1.34 1.44
C GLU A 9 11.65 2.35 1.46
N LEU A 10 11.38 2.91 2.65
CA LEU A 10 10.48 4.05 2.81
C LEU A 10 11.10 5.29 2.16
N GLN A 11 10.25 6.12 1.55
CA GLN A 11 10.65 7.46 1.12
C GLN A 11 11.13 8.25 2.34
N SER A 12 12.13 9.14 2.17
CA SER A 12 12.85 9.75 3.29
C SER A 12 11.97 10.50 4.29
N ASP A 13 10.92 11.18 3.84
CA ASP A 13 9.99 11.86 4.75
C ASP A 13 9.21 10.86 5.59
N TRP A 14 8.80 9.73 4.99
CA TRP A 14 8.16 8.64 5.73
C TRP A 14 9.13 7.97 6.69
N GLU A 15 10.39 7.78 6.30
CA GLU A 15 11.41 7.23 7.19
C GLU A 15 11.57 8.09 8.42
N ASN A 16 11.61 9.42 8.27
CA ASN A 16 11.74 10.37 9.36
C ASN A 16 10.49 10.42 10.25
N PHE A 17 9.31 10.19 9.67
CA PHE A 17 8.04 10.24 10.41
C PHE A 17 7.62 8.89 10.97
N PHE A 18 8.19 7.79 10.51
CA PHE A 18 7.69 6.44 10.78
C PHE A 18 7.55 6.14 12.29
N ASP A 19 8.54 6.54 13.08
CA ASP A 19 8.52 6.31 14.52
C ASP A 19 7.46 7.15 15.25
N GLU A 20 7.04 8.26 14.66
CA GLU A 20 5.97 9.09 15.22
C GLU A 20 4.61 8.35 15.20
N LEU A 21 4.46 7.37 14.33
CA LEU A 21 3.25 6.54 14.30
C LEU A 21 3.07 5.77 15.60
N ASP A 22 4.14 5.48 16.33
CA ASP A 22 4.08 4.78 17.61
C ASP A 22 3.37 5.62 18.69
N THR A 23 3.24 6.92 18.49
CA THR A 23 2.55 7.82 19.41
C THR A 23 1.07 7.98 19.10
N ILE A 24 0.58 7.39 18.01
CA ILE A 24 -0.80 7.53 17.53
C ILE A 24 -1.58 6.25 17.83
N ASP A 25 -2.76 6.40 18.38
CA ASP A 25 -3.68 5.29 18.61
C ASP A 25 -4.71 5.25 17.48
N PHE A 26 -4.68 4.17 16.69
CA PHE A 26 -5.59 3.99 15.55
C PHE A 26 -6.80 3.11 15.89
N THR A 27 -7.00 2.77 17.16
CA THR A 27 -8.12 1.93 17.60
C THR A 27 -9.46 2.52 17.11
N GLY A 28 -10.27 1.69 16.46
CA GLY A 28 -11.56 2.11 15.91
C GLY A 28 -11.48 2.83 14.58
N LYS A 29 -10.28 2.98 14.01
CA LYS A 29 -10.09 3.63 12.71
C LYS A 29 -9.98 2.58 11.60
N LYS A 30 -10.71 2.81 10.51
CA LYS A 30 -10.52 2.07 9.27
C LYS A 30 -9.51 2.83 8.43
N VAL A 31 -8.50 2.14 7.96
CA VAL A 31 -7.38 2.76 7.23
C VAL A 31 -7.18 2.06 5.89
N ALA A 32 -7.07 2.85 4.83
CA ALA A 32 -6.77 2.35 3.50
C ALA A 32 -5.41 2.88 3.05
N TYR A 33 -4.73 2.09 2.24
CA TYR A 33 -3.36 2.38 1.80
C TYR A 33 -3.27 2.38 0.29
N PHE A 34 -2.42 3.23 -0.25
CA PHE A 34 -2.00 3.10 -1.65
C PHE A 34 -0.51 3.38 -1.73
N GLY A 35 0.12 2.79 -2.71
CA GLY A 35 1.57 2.92 -2.86
C GLY A 35 2.00 2.93 -4.31
N GLU A 36 3.19 3.46 -4.55
CA GLU A 36 3.83 3.51 -5.85
C GLU A 36 5.08 2.65 -5.83
N GLY A 37 5.30 1.84 -6.87
CA GLY A 37 6.47 0.99 -6.96
C GLY A 37 6.78 0.62 -8.40
N ASP A 38 7.92 -0.05 -8.61
CA ASP A 38 8.40 -0.49 -9.91
C ASP A 38 8.56 -2.02 -9.91
N GLN A 39 7.57 -2.71 -10.48
CA GLN A 39 7.54 -4.18 -10.46
C GLN A 39 8.59 -4.82 -11.38
N VAL A 40 9.09 -4.08 -12.35
CA VAL A 40 10.11 -4.58 -13.28
C VAL A 40 11.52 -4.34 -12.76
N GLY A 41 11.79 -3.13 -12.27
CA GLY A 41 13.11 -2.77 -11.73
C GLY A 41 13.37 -3.37 -10.35
N TYR A 42 12.32 -3.54 -9.55
CA TYR A 42 12.44 -4.05 -8.16
C TYR A 42 11.36 -5.10 -7.88
N PRO A 43 11.41 -6.25 -8.58
CA PRO A 43 10.36 -7.27 -8.48
C PRO A 43 10.29 -7.99 -7.13
N ASP A 44 11.39 -8.01 -6.38
CA ASP A 44 11.47 -8.73 -5.08
C ASP A 44 11.01 -7.87 -3.90
N THR A 45 10.83 -6.57 -4.12
CA THR A 45 10.49 -5.60 -3.06
C THR A 45 9.33 -4.68 -3.46
N PHE A 46 8.50 -5.17 -4.39
CA PHE A 46 7.40 -4.38 -4.94
C PHE A 46 6.41 -3.99 -3.84
N GLN A 47 6.20 -2.68 -3.64
CA GLN A 47 5.26 -2.11 -2.66
C GLN A 47 5.63 -2.40 -1.19
N ASP A 48 6.88 -2.71 -0.90
CA ASP A 48 7.32 -3.03 0.46
C ASP A 48 7.02 -1.93 1.46
N ALA A 49 7.22 -0.66 1.07
CA ALA A 49 6.95 0.48 1.96
C ALA A 49 5.48 0.54 2.39
N MET A 50 4.55 0.25 1.48
CA MET A 50 3.12 0.20 1.81
C MET A 50 2.86 -0.90 2.85
N GLY A 51 3.49 -2.06 2.71
CA GLY A 51 3.37 -3.17 3.65
C GLY A 51 3.92 -2.82 5.04
N MET A 52 5.04 -2.12 5.08
CA MET A 52 5.64 -1.68 6.34
C MET A 52 4.75 -0.68 7.08
N LEU A 53 4.14 0.24 6.33
CA LEU A 53 3.23 1.23 6.89
C LEU A 53 1.97 0.56 7.45
N GLU A 54 1.38 -0.36 6.71
CA GLU A 54 0.19 -1.10 7.15
C GLU A 54 0.48 -1.89 8.43
N GLU A 55 1.59 -2.61 8.46
CA GLU A 55 1.98 -3.39 9.63
C GLU A 55 2.08 -2.53 10.88
N LYS A 56 2.72 -1.36 10.77
CA LYS A 56 2.85 -0.42 11.88
C LYS A 56 1.49 0.08 12.38
N ILE A 57 0.61 0.46 11.46
CA ILE A 57 -0.70 1.01 11.82
C ILE A 57 -1.62 -0.06 12.41
N VAL A 58 -1.54 -1.29 11.93
CA VAL A 58 -2.28 -2.43 12.50
C VAL A 58 -1.80 -2.72 13.93
N GLU A 59 -0.50 -2.67 14.18
CA GLU A 59 0.06 -2.79 15.55
C GLU A 59 -0.49 -1.72 16.48
N ARG A 60 -0.82 -0.56 15.94
CA ARG A 60 -1.39 0.56 16.71
C ARG A 60 -2.92 0.56 16.73
N GLY A 61 -3.56 -0.55 16.33
CA GLY A 61 -5.00 -0.75 16.46
C GLY A 61 -5.84 -0.44 15.22
N GLY A 62 -5.22 -0.03 14.11
CA GLY A 62 -5.94 0.28 12.87
C GLY A 62 -6.51 -0.97 12.19
N GLU A 63 -7.67 -0.81 11.57
CA GLU A 63 -8.30 -1.87 10.78
C GLU A 63 -8.07 -1.58 9.30
N THR A 64 -7.43 -2.53 8.59
CA THR A 64 -7.13 -2.38 7.16
C THR A 64 -8.37 -2.64 6.32
N VAL A 65 -8.68 -1.71 5.42
CA VAL A 65 -9.67 -1.87 4.36
C VAL A 65 -9.02 -1.53 3.02
N GLY A 66 -9.67 -1.86 1.91
CA GLY A 66 -9.15 -1.52 0.60
C GLY A 66 -8.13 -2.50 0.05
N TYR A 67 -8.22 -3.77 0.42
CA TYR A 67 -7.36 -4.81 -0.16
C TYR A 67 -7.51 -4.84 -1.68
N TRP A 68 -6.42 -5.12 -2.37
CA TRP A 68 -6.36 -5.06 -3.82
C TRP A 68 -5.79 -6.36 -4.41
N SER A 69 -6.41 -6.85 -5.50
CA SER A 69 -5.97 -8.06 -6.18
C SER A 69 -4.56 -7.93 -6.76
N THR A 70 -3.81 -9.03 -6.78
CA THR A 70 -2.52 -9.11 -7.45
C THR A 70 -2.62 -9.37 -8.95
N ASP A 71 -3.83 -9.56 -9.49
CA ASP A 71 -4.03 -9.81 -10.91
C ASP A 71 -3.56 -8.61 -11.76
N GLY A 72 -2.83 -8.91 -12.83
CA GLY A 72 -2.32 -7.87 -13.73
C GLY A 72 -0.95 -7.31 -13.35
N TYR A 73 -0.32 -7.87 -12.30
CA TYR A 73 1.02 -7.50 -11.87
C TYR A 73 2.00 -8.64 -12.11
N GLU A 74 3.26 -8.27 -12.39
CA GLU A 74 4.35 -9.23 -12.53
C GLU A 74 5.47 -8.84 -11.57
N PHE A 75 5.49 -9.46 -10.41
CA PHE A 75 6.52 -9.25 -9.39
C PHE A 75 6.84 -10.60 -8.74
N THR A 76 7.96 -10.67 -8.02
CA THR A 76 8.40 -11.92 -7.38
C THR A 76 7.95 -11.98 -5.92
N ASP A 77 8.11 -10.89 -5.18
CA ASP A 77 7.77 -10.85 -3.76
C ASP A 77 7.39 -9.43 -3.32
N SER A 78 6.64 -9.34 -2.23
CA SER A 78 6.21 -8.07 -1.66
C SER A 78 5.88 -8.22 -0.18
N LYS A 79 6.33 -7.28 0.63
CA LYS A 79 5.92 -7.18 2.05
C LYS A 79 4.49 -6.68 2.21
N ALA A 80 3.87 -6.21 1.13
CA ALA A 80 2.50 -5.70 1.14
C ALA A 80 1.43 -6.77 0.92
N LEU A 81 1.83 -8.06 0.88
CA LEU A 81 0.87 -9.15 0.67
C LEU A 81 0.30 -9.67 1.98
N ARG A 82 -1.01 -9.89 2.00
CA ARG A 82 -1.74 -10.56 3.08
C ARG A 82 -2.78 -11.48 2.42
N ASP A 83 -2.67 -12.78 2.67
CA ASP A 83 -3.59 -13.79 2.10
C ASP A 83 -3.71 -13.70 0.57
N GLY A 84 -2.60 -13.42 -0.11
CA GLY A 84 -2.54 -13.36 -1.57
C GLY A 84 -3.05 -12.07 -2.20
N LYS A 85 -3.35 -11.05 -1.39
CA LYS A 85 -3.77 -9.73 -1.87
C LYS A 85 -2.84 -8.65 -1.35
N PHE A 86 -2.76 -7.53 -2.08
CA PHE A 86 -2.09 -6.34 -1.56
C PHE A 86 -2.95 -5.71 -0.44
N VAL A 87 -2.29 -5.17 0.56
CA VAL A 87 -2.95 -4.46 1.67
C VAL A 87 -3.58 -3.13 1.25
N GLY A 88 -3.35 -2.71 0.02
CA GLY A 88 -3.90 -1.48 -0.54
C GLY A 88 -3.66 -1.39 -2.03
N LEU A 89 -4.01 -0.26 -2.62
CA LEU A 89 -3.88 -0.06 -4.07
C LEU A 89 -2.41 0.05 -4.47
N ALA A 90 -1.94 -0.90 -5.27
CA ALA A 90 -0.60 -0.92 -5.83
C ALA A 90 -0.58 -0.21 -7.18
N LEU A 91 0.14 0.90 -7.27
CA LEU A 91 0.33 1.66 -8.51
C LEU A 91 1.74 1.48 -9.03
N ASP A 92 1.89 1.50 -10.34
CA ASP A 92 3.19 1.37 -11.01
C ASP A 92 3.24 2.32 -12.21
N GLU A 93 3.66 3.55 -11.97
CA GLU A 93 3.75 4.58 -13.01
C GLU A 93 4.89 4.33 -13.99
N ASP A 94 5.91 3.59 -13.58
CA ASP A 94 7.06 3.28 -14.45
C ASP A 94 6.69 2.29 -15.56
N ASN A 95 5.83 1.32 -15.26
CA ASN A 95 5.52 0.22 -16.18
C ASN A 95 4.06 0.16 -16.61
N GLN A 96 3.13 0.66 -15.81
CA GLN A 96 1.69 0.54 -16.03
C GLN A 96 0.93 1.85 -15.80
N SER A 97 1.52 2.97 -16.20
CA SER A 97 0.89 4.29 -16.04
C SER A 97 -0.46 4.41 -16.74
N ASP A 98 -0.67 3.66 -17.81
CA ASP A 98 -1.92 3.61 -18.56
C ASP A 98 -3.07 2.98 -17.77
N LEU A 99 -2.77 2.21 -16.71
CA LEU A 99 -3.77 1.56 -15.86
C LEU A 99 -4.10 2.34 -14.59
N THR A 100 -3.32 3.38 -14.26
CA THR A 100 -3.43 4.11 -13.00
C THR A 100 -4.82 4.71 -12.77
N ASP A 101 -5.35 5.45 -13.74
CA ASP A 101 -6.63 6.14 -13.59
C ASP A 101 -7.79 5.17 -13.34
N GLU A 102 -7.83 4.06 -14.06
CA GLU A 102 -8.87 3.05 -13.91
C GLU A 102 -8.76 2.32 -12.57
N ARG A 103 -7.52 2.01 -12.17
CA ARG A 103 -7.26 1.37 -10.87
C ARG A 103 -7.71 2.25 -9.71
N ILE A 104 -7.41 3.54 -9.76
CA ILE A 104 -7.84 4.49 -8.73
C ILE A 104 -9.37 4.56 -8.67
N LYS A 105 -10.04 4.66 -9.81
CA LYS A 105 -11.50 4.72 -9.90
C LYS A 105 -12.16 3.49 -9.28
N THR A 106 -11.70 2.33 -9.66
CA THR A 106 -12.23 1.05 -9.17
C THR A 106 -12.04 0.95 -7.65
N TRP A 107 -10.85 1.29 -7.19
CA TRP A 107 -10.51 1.22 -5.78
C TRP A 107 -11.30 2.21 -4.93
N VAL A 108 -11.48 3.44 -5.41
CA VAL A 108 -12.28 4.46 -4.71
C VAL A 108 -13.74 4.00 -4.56
N ASN A 109 -14.29 3.38 -5.59
CA ASN A 109 -15.66 2.83 -5.50
C ASN A 109 -15.74 1.69 -4.48
N GLN A 110 -14.73 0.85 -4.41
CA GLN A 110 -14.62 -0.19 -3.39
C GLN A 110 -14.56 0.42 -1.99
N LEU A 111 -13.72 1.45 -1.81
CA LEU A 111 -13.57 2.13 -0.51
C LEU A 111 -14.87 2.76 -0.02
N LYS A 112 -15.68 3.32 -0.90
CA LYS A 112 -16.98 3.90 -0.52
C LYS A 112 -17.85 2.86 0.18
N GLN A 113 -17.85 1.62 -0.31
CA GLN A 113 -18.60 0.54 0.31
C GLN A 113 -17.96 0.09 1.63
N GLU A 114 -16.66 -0.06 1.66
CA GLU A 114 -15.95 -0.57 2.83
C GLU A 114 -15.91 0.44 3.98
N PHE A 115 -15.88 1.74 3.68
CA PHE A 115 -16.01 2.78 4.70
C PHE A 115 -17.47 3.08 5.08
N GLY A 116 -18.42 2.60 4.29
CA GLY A 116 -19.86 2.83 4.54
C GLY A 116 -20.34 4.24 4.19
N ILE A 117 -19.76 4.83 3.16
CA ILE A 117 -20.13 6.19 2.73
C ILE A 117 -20.65 6.24 1.30
#